data_1061ec7ca49d6fcfc382dee2b2fb6af9
#
_entry.id   1061ec7ca49d6fcfc382dee2b2fb6af9
#
_cell.length_a   1.000
_cell.length_b   1.000
_cell.length_c   1.000
_cell.angle_alpha   90.00
_cell.angle_beta   90.00
_cell.angle_gamma   90.00
#
_symmetry.space_group_name_H-M   'P 1'
#
loop_
_entity.id
_entity.type
_entity.pdbx_description
1 polymer ?
#
loop_
_entity_poly.entity_id
_entity_poly.type
_entity_poly.pdbx_seq_one_letter_code
_entity_poly.pdbx_strand_id
1 'polypeptide(L)'
;MIHIDLKHEDGRASEDWFLPGELLIVTLGWELPQAGCQISLHLLWETEGKGTGNSEAAYQAEWVASTVHGEKEFHWRMPRGPLSCEGVLLKIRWYIDCYVEPLGLKARRPLQLSTTADFIRLPEGNKNQAVAKAIQRMGISSPQNESNPTTSDR
;
A
#
# COMPACT_ATOMS: atom_id res chain seq x y z
N MET A 1 12.34 -13.37 14.65
CA MET A 1 12.57 -12.29 13.66
C MET A 1 11.71 -12.51 12.43
N ILE A 2 11.09 -11.45 11.96
CA ILE A 2 10.23 -11.50 10.78
C ILE A 2 10.87 -10.62 9.71
N HIS A 3 10.93 -11.14 8.49
CA HIS A 3 11.52 -10.44 7.37
C HIS A 3 10.53 -10.42 6.20
N ILE A 4 10.24 -9.24 5.68
CA ILE A 4 9.29 -9.07 4.57
C ILE A 4 10.04 -8.48 3.38
N ASP A 5 10.09 -9.24 2.29
CA ASP A 5 10.70 -8.80 1.04
C ASP A 5 9.63 -8.58 -0.02
N LEU A 6 9.83 -7.53 -0.80
CA LEU A 6 8.92 -7.20 -1.91
C LEU A 6 9.68 -7.30 -3.22
N LYS A 7 9.04 -7.88 -4.22
CA LYS A 7 9.62 -8.03 -5.56
C LYS A 7 8.59 -7.73 -6.63
N HIS A 8 9.09 -7.30 -7.76
CA HIS A 8 8.29 -7.10 -8.96
C HIS A 8 8.37 -8.35 -9.83
N GLU A 9 7.29 -8.61 -10.58
CA GLU A 9 7.24 -9.76 -11.46
C GLU A 9 8.33 -9.71 -12.53
N ASP A 10 8.64 -8.52 -13.02
CA ASP A 10 9.61 -8.35 -14.09
C ASP A 10 11.07 -8.32 -13.61
N GLY A 11 11.31 -8.58 -12.33
CA GLY A 11 12.65 -8.57 -11.77
C GLY A 11 13.25 -7.20 -11.64
N ARG A 12 12.46 -6.16 -11.77
CA ARG A 12 12.90 -4.80 -11.61
C ARG A 12 13.54 -4.63 -10.23
N ALA A 13 14.61 -3.85 -10.17
CA ALA A 13 15.34 -3.63 -8.93
C ALA A 13 14.41 -3.21 -7.80
N SER A 14 14.73 -3.64 -6.61
CA SER A 14 13.91 -3.54 -5.42
C SER A 14 13.46 -2.12 -5.13
N GLU A 15 12.38 -1.75 -5.73
CA GLU A 15 11.70 -0.50 -5.45
C GLU A 15 10.51 -0.84 -4.59
N ASP A 16 10.19 0.03 -3.66
CA ASP A 16 9.02 -0.19 -2.81
C ASP A 16 7.76 0.41 -3.44
N TRP A 17 7.75 0.66 -4.73
CA TRP A 17 6.58 1.21 -5.40
C TRP A 17 6.09 0.27 -6.49
N PHE A 18 4.76 0.24 -6.63
CA PHE A 18 4.08 -0.66 -7.55
C PHE A 18 3.00 0.09 -8.30
N LEU A 19 2.79 -0.32 -9.53
CA LEU A 19 1.72 0.24 -10.35
C LEU A 19 0.39 -0.41 -10.00
N PRO A 20 -0.73 0.29 -10.18
CA PRO A 20 -2.05 -0.36 -10.06
C PRO A 20 -2.12 -1.53 -11.03
N GLY A 21 -2.60 -2.66 -10.52
CA GLY A 21 -2.71 -3.88 -11.32
C GLY A 21 -1.43 -4.67 -11.49
N GLU A 22 -0.30 -4.16 -11.01
CA GLU A 22 0.97 -4.87 -11.08
C GLU A 22 0.96 -6.05 -10.10
N LEU A 23 1.68 -7.12 -10.42
CA LEU A 23 1.81 -8.25 -9.51
C LEU A 23 2.88 -7.95 -8.47
N LEU A 24 2.47 -8.00 -7.21
CA LEU A 24 3.36 -7.84 -6.07
C LEU A 24 3.73 -9.23 -5.56
N ILE A 25 5.02 -9.50 -5.48
CA ILE A 25 5.50 -10.77 -4.92
C ILE A 25 6.04 -10.46 -3.52
N VAL A 26 5.39 -11.03 -2.51
CA VAL A 26 5.75 -10.86 -1.11
C VAL A 26 6.39 -12.13 -0.62
N THR A 27 7.60 -12.05 -0.11
CA THR A 27 8.25 -13.18 0.52
C THR A 27 8.37 -12.89 2.01
N LEU A 28 7.75 -13.74 2.81
CA LEU A 28 7.81 -13.61 4.26
C LEU A 28 8.72 -14.68 4.82
N GLY A 29 9.80 -14.25 5.48
CA GLY A 29 10.69 -15.16 6.18
C GLY A 29 10.50 -15.01 7.68
N TRP A 30 10.56 -16.11 8.40
CA TRP A 30 10.44 -16.05 9.84
C TRP A 30 11.47 -16.93 10.52
N GLU A 31 11.82 -16.50 11.73
CA GLU A 31 12.69 -17.23 12.62
C GLU A 31 12.09 -17.02 14.01
N LEU A 32 11.49 -18.06 14.56
CA LEU A 32 10.69 -17.98 15.77
C LEU A 32 11.28 -18.87 16.87
N PRO A 33 11.07 -18.49 18.15
CA PRO A 33 11.56 -19.32 19.26
C PRO A 33 10.83 -20.62 19.44
N GLN A 34 9.64 -20.76 18.85
CA GLN A 34 8.85 -22.00 18.96
C GLN A 34 8.04 -22.20 17.70
N ALA A 35 7.74 -23.47 17.42
CA ALA A 35 6.89 -23.85 16.31
C ALA A 35 5.41 -23.77 16.72
N GLY A 36 4.52 -23.79 15.74
CA GLY A 36 3.09 -23.81 16.01
C GLY A 36 2.46 -22.44 16.18
N CYS A 37 3.20 -21.37 15.92
CA CYS A 37 2.65 -20.03 15.98
C CYS A 37 1.76 -19.76 14.77
N GLN A 38 0.74 -18.95 14.98
CA GLN A 38 -0.11 -18.50 13.89
C GLN A 38 0.41 -17.20 13.32
N ILE A 39 0.60 -17.17 12.01
CA ILE A 39 1.09 -15.98 11.31
C ILE A 39 -0.03 -15.42 10.46
N SER A 40 -0.24 -14.10 10.56
CA SER A 40 -1.19 -13.37 9.73
C SER A 40 -0.44 -12.35 8.91
N LEU A 41 -0.78 -12.24 7.63
CA LEU A 41 -0.16 -11.28 6.73
C LEU A 41 -1.24 -10.49 6.02
N HIS A 42 -1.12 -9.17 6.02
CA HIS A 42 -2.13 -8.29 5.43
C HIS A 42 -1.49 -7.26 4.51
N LEU A 43 -2.10 -7.05 3.36
CA LEU A 43 -1.80 -5.89 2.53
C LEU A 43 -2.92 -4.89 2.76
N LEU A 44 -2.59 -3.73 3.30
CA LEU A 44 -3.61 -2.76 3.68
C LEU A 44 -3.17 -1.33 3.39
N TRP A 45 -4.14 -0.44 3.38
CA TRP A 45 -3.87 0.98 3.30
C TRP A 45 -4.54 1.69 4.47
N GLU A 46 -3.94 2.81 4.85
CA GLU A 46 -4.44 3.65 5.93
C GLU A 46 -4.53 5.08 5.45
N THR A 47 -5.58 5.78 5.88
CA THR A 47 -5.69 7.20 5.62
C THR A 47 -5.45 7.97 6.90
N GLU A 48 -4.85 9.13 6.76
CA GLU A 48 -4.60 10.05 7.84
C GLU A 48 -4.99 11.44 7.37
N GLY A 49 -5.73 12.18 8.19
CA GLY A 49 -6.14 13.52 7.81
C GLY A 49 -6.92 14.14 8.94
N LYS A 50 -7.58 15.25 8.65
CA LYS A 50 -8.45 15.87 9.63
C LYS A 50 -9.68 15.01 9.84
N GLY A 51 -9.82 14.48 11.05
CA GLY A 51 -10.94 13.61 11.37
C GLY A 51 -10.47 12.19 11.62
N THR A 52 -11.32 11.24 11.33
CA THR A 52 -11.08 9.84 11.63
C THR A 52 -10.19 9.19 10.56
N GLY A 53 -9.14 8.50 11.00
CA GLY A 53 -8.36 7.69 10.10
C GLY A 53 -9.11 6.41 9.73
N ASN A 54 -8.94 5.95 8.51
CA ASN A 54 -9.54 4.71 8.03
C ASN A 54 -8.43 3.77 7.58
N SER A 55 -8.71 2.46 7.70
CA SER A 55 -7.81 1.46 7.14
C SER A 55 -8.65 0.35 6.54
N GLU A 56 -8.10 -0.27 5.51
CA GLU A 56 -8.80 -1.36 4.84
C GLU A 56 -7.77 -2.33 4.27
N ALA A 57 -8.00 -3.62 4.50
CA ALA A 57 -7.12 -4.67 3.97
C ALA A 57 -7.60 -5.08 2.58
N ALA A 58 -6.67 -5.08 1.63
CA ALA A 58 -6.96 -5.56 0.28
C ALA A 58 -6.79 -7.08 0.21
N TYR A 59 -5.81 -7.61 0.93
CA TYR A 59 -5.56 -9.06 1.00
C TYR A 59 -5.15 -9.44 2.39
N GLN A 60 -5.46 -10.67 2.76
CA GLN A 60 -4.99 -11.23 4.03
C GLN A 60 -4.78 -12.73 3.89
N ALA A 61 -3.84 -13.25 4.66
CA ALA A 61 -3.54 -14.67 4.69
C ALA A 61 -3.17 -15.05 6.12
N GLU A 62 -3.56 -16.25 6.52
CA GLU A 62 -3.24 -16.78 7.84
C GLU A 62 -2.81 -18.23 7.71
N TRP A 63 -1.81 -18.61 8.47
CA TRP A 63 -1.37 -20.01 8.50
C TRP A 63 -0.63 -20.29 9.80
N VAL A 64 -0.41 -21.57 10.06
CA VAL A 64 0.35 -22.00 11.21
C VAL A 64 1.76 -22.33 10.77
N ALA A 65 2.75 -21.72 11.42
CA ALA A 65 4.16 -21.98 11.14
C ALA A 65 4.55 -23.29 11.83
N SER A 66 4.64 -24.36 11.07
CA SER A 66 4.93 -25.69 11.61
C SER A 66 6.40 -25.85 11.99
N THR A 67 7.27 -24.93 11.55
CA THR A 67 8.69 -24.97 11.85
C THR A 67 9.13 -23.62 12.42
N VAL A 68 10.25 -23.64 13.16
CA VAL A 68 10.80 -22.40 13.74
C VAL A 68 11.43 -21.50 12.72
N HIS A 69 11.86 -22.07 11.59
CA HIS A 69 12.38 -21.31 10.44
C HIS A 69 11.49 -21.59 9.26
N GLY A 70 11.22 -20.60 8.46
CA GLY A 70 10.47 -20.83 7.25
C GLY A 70 10.38 -19.60 6.37
N GLU A 71 9.85 -19.84 5.20
CA GLU A 71 9.67 -18.79 4.20
C GLU A 71 8.42 -19.11 3.40
N LYS A 72 7.65 -18.09 3.06
CA LYS A 72 6.45 -18.28 2.27
C LYS A 72 6.30 -17.12 1.31
N GLU A 73 5.94 -17.43 0.08
CA GLU A 73 5.81 -16.45 -0.98
C GLU A 73 4.35 -16.27 -1.36
N PHE A 74 3.94 -15.03 -1.57
CA PHE A 74 2.59 -14.67 -1.96
C PHE A 74 2.65 -13.83 -3.22
N HIS A 75 1.69 -14.04 -4.10
CA HIS A 75 1.55 -13.27 -5.34
C HIS A 75 0.22 -12.56 -5.28
N TRP A 76 0.26 -11.26 -5.09
CA TRP A 76 -0.93 -10.43 -4.98
C TRP A 76 -0.91 -9.37 -6.06
N ARG A 77 -2.03 -9.25 -6.76
CA ARG A 77 -2.16 -8.20 -7.77
C ARG A 77 -2.56 -6.91 -7.07
N MET A 78 -1.78 -5.85 -7.28
CA MET A 78 -2.04 -4.58 -6.63
C MET A 78 -3.40 -4.04 -7.07
N PRO A 79 -4.20 -3.52 -6.12
CA PRO A 79 -5.47 -2.89 -6.46
C PRO A 79 -5.27 -1.64 -7.29
N ARG A 80 -6.35 -1.14 -7.86
CA ARG A 80 -6.30 0.07 -8.66
C ARG A 80 -6.14 1.32 -7.80
N GLY A 81 -6.49 1.28 -6.55
CA GLY A 81 -6.36 2.41 -5.64
C GLY A 81 -6.79 2.04 -4.25
N PRO A 82 -6.73 2.97 -3.33
CA PRO A 82 -6.30 4.36 -3.53
C PRO A 82 -4.78 4.49 -3.70
N LEU A 83 -4.36 5.44 -4.51
CA LEU A 83 -2.94 5.68 -4.72
C LEU A 83 -2.32 6.30 -3.47
N SER A 84 -1.05 5.99 -3.23
CA SER A 84 -0.31 6.59 -2.14
C SER A 84 -0.22 8.09 -2.33
N CYS A 85 -0.36 8.85 -1.27
CA CYS A 85 -0.19 10.29 -1.35
C CYS A 85 0.28 10.87 -0.01
N GLU A 86 0.97 11.99 -0.09
CA GLU A 86 1.40 12.75 1.07
C GLU A 86 0.90 14.17 0.92
N GLY A 87 0.10 14.63 1.89
CA GLY A 87 -0.44 15.97 1.85
C GLY A 87 -0.78 16.46 3.22
N VAL A 88 -1.16 17.72 3.31
CA VAL A 88 -1.51 18.35 4.59
C VAL A 88 -2.86 17.84 5.08
N LEU A 89 -3.82 17.69 4.16
CA LEU A 89 -5.18 17.29 4.50
C LEU A 89 -5.42 15.80 4.38
N LEU A 90 -4.62 15.13 3.57
CA LEU A 90 -4.85 13.71 3.27
C LEU A 90 -3.53 13.01 3.06
N LYS A 91 -3.37 11.90 3.76
CA LYS A 91 -2.26 10.97 3.54
C LYS A 91 -2.84 9.58 3.33
N ILE A 92 -2.34 8.89 2.33
CA ILE A 92 -2.72 7.51 2.05
C ILE A 92 -1.45 6.71 1.97
N ARG A 93 -1.32 5.70 2.82
CA ARG A 93 -0.11 4.88 2.89
C ARG A 93 -0.48 3.41 2.83
N TRP A 94 0.30 2.67 2.09
CA TRP A 94 0.15 1.23 1.97
C TRP A 94 1.20 0.52 2.80
N TYR A 95 0.80 -0.60 3.38
CA TYR A 95 1.68 -1.39 4.24
C TYR A 95 1.42 -2.86 4.05
N ILE A 96 2.46 -3.65 4.32
CA ILE A 96 2.29 -5.07 4.59
C ILE A 96 2.54 -5.24 6.08
N ASP A 97 1.52 -5.75 6.78
CA ASP A 97 1.59 -6.00 8.21
C ASP A 97 1.60 -7.48 8.46
N CYS A 98 2.46 -7.91 9.38
CA CYS A 98 2.57 -9.29 9.80
C CYS A 98 2.41 -9.37 11.30
N TYR A 99 1.61 -10.32 11.76
CA TYR A 99 1.41 -10.57 13.19
C TYR A 99 1.67 -12.03 13.47
N VAL A 100 2.33 -12.31 14.61
CA VAL A 100 2.61 -13.67 15.04
C VAL A 100 2.04 -13.87 16.43
N GLU A 101 1.11 -14.79 16.56
CA GLU A 101 0.47 -15.12 17.83
C GLU A 101 0.87 -16.53 18.26
N PRO A 102 1.03 -16.82 19.55
CA PRO A 102 0.74 -15.95 20.70
C PRO A 102 1.89 -15.06 21.13
N LEU A 103 2.96 -14.98 20.35
CA LEU A 103 4.16 -14.24 20.73
C LEU A 103 3.97 -12.72 20.72
N GLY A 104 2.93 -12.23 20.07
CA GLY A 104 2.70 -10.80 19.96
C GLY A 104 3.70 -10.06 19.10
N LEU A 105 4.38 -10.77 18.20
CA LEU A 105 5.34 -10.13 17.29
C LEU A 105 4.61 -9.45 16.16
N LYS A 106 5.15 -8.31 15.75
CA LYS A 106 4.60 -7.52 14.65
C LYS A 106 5.73 -7.05 13.75
N ALA A 107 5.43 -7.00 12.45
CA ALA A 107 6.35 -6.42 11.49
C ALA A 107 5.53 -5.64 10.47
N ARG A 108 6.07 -4.52 10.00
CA ARG A 108 5.38 -3.66 9.03
C ARG A 108 6.38 -3.24 7.96
N ARG A 109 5.99 -3.41 6.70
CA ARG A 109 6.78 -2.98 5.57
C ARG A 109 5.99 -1.98 4.75
N PRO A 110 6.42 -0.71 4.67
CA PRO A 110 5.70 0.27 3.83
C PRO A 110 5.99 0.04 2.36
N LEU A 111 5.03 0.42 1.52
CA LEU A 111 5.19 0.41 0.08
C LEU A 111 4.35 1.54 -0.51
N GLN A 112 4.54 1.79 -1.80
CA GLN A 112 3.80 2.81 -2.52
C GLN A 112 2.98 2.19 -3.62
N LEU A 113 1.75 2.66 -3.77
CA LEU A 113 0.93 2.38 -4.94
C LEU A 113 0.84 3.68 -5.72
N SER A 114 1.49 3.74 -6.87
CA SER A 114 1.63 4.99 -7.60
C SER A 114 1.83 4.72 -9.07
N THR A 115 1.45 5.70 -9.90
CA THR A 115 1.70 5.60 -11.35
C THR A 115 3.10 6.08 -11.72
N THR A 116 3.83 6.65 -10.74
CA THR A 116 5.21 7.10 -10.92
C THR A 116 6.03 6.66 -9.71
N ALA A 117 7.35 6.75 -9.82
CA ALA A 117 8.24 6.41 -8.71
C ALA A 117 8.11 7.35 -7.53
N ASP A 118 7.54 8.53 -7.73
CA ASP A 118 7.41 9.53 -6.67
C ASP A 118 6.03 9.50 -6.05
N PHE A 119 5.97 9.85 -4.77
CA PHE A 119 4.68 10.07 -4.10
C PHE A 119 3.97 11.24 -4.72
N ILE A 120 2.65 11.16 -4.72
CA ILE A 120 1.82 12.30 -5.04
C ILE A 120 1.94 13.27 -3.88
N ARG A 121 2.51 14.44 -4.12
CA ARG A 121 2.65 15.47 -3.12
C ARG A 121 1.66 16.59 -3.41
N LEU A 122 0.92 16.96 -2.38
CA LEU A 122 -0.09 18.00 -2.50
C LEU A 122 0.49 19.32 -2.02
N PRO A 123 0.43 20.37 -2.87
CA PRO A 123 0.95 21.68 -2.46
C PRO A 123 0.20 22.22 -1.25
N GLU A 124 0.92 22.89 -0.36
CA GLU A 124 0.31 23.46 0.82
C GLU A 124 -0.54 24.69 0.52
N GLY A 125 -0.12 25.45 -0.47
CA GLY A 125 -0.71 26.74 -0.76
C GLY A 125 -2.08 26.73 -1.43
N ASN A 126 -2.49 25.61 -2.02
CA ASN A 126 -3.76 25.52 -2.73
C ASN A 126 -4.40 24.18 -2.45
N LYS A 127 -4.98 24.08 -1.27
CA LYS A 127 -5.48 22.80 -0.77
C LYS A 127 -6.63 22.23 -1.59
N ASN A 128 -7.52 23.08 -2.06
CA ASN A 128 -8.66 22.59 -2.84
C ASN A 128 -8.23 21.99 -4.16
N GLN A 129 -7.32 22.66 -4.84
CA GLN A 129 -6.79 22.15 -6.10
C GLN A 129 -5.98 20.88 -5.88
N ALA A 130 -5.22 20.84 -4.79
CA ALA A 130 -4.42 19.67 -4.47
C ALA A 130 -5.30 18.45 -4.24
N VAL A 131 -6.38 18.61 -3.48
CA VAL A 131 -7.32 17.52 -3.22
C VAL A 131 -7.97 17.05 -4.50
N ALA A 132 -8.38 17.96 -5.38
CA ALA A 132 -8.97 17.60 -6.66
C ALA A 132 -8.01 16.78 -7.51
N LYS A 133 -6.73 17.17 -7.55
CA LYS A 133 -5.71 16.42 -8.28
C LYS A 133 -5.50 15.02 -7.69
N ALA A 134 -5.49 14.93 -6.39
CA ALA A 134 -5.34 13.65 -5.73
C ALA A 134 -6.50 12.71 -6.06
N ILE A 135 -7.72 13.23 -6.08
CA ILE A 135 -8.90 12.45 -6.43
C ILE A 135 -8.80 11.93 -7.87
N GLN A 136 -8.37 12.78 -8.80
CA GLN A 136 -8.19 12.36 -10.18
C GLN A 136 -7.18 11.24 -10.31
N ARG A 137 -6.07 11.34 -9.60
CA ARG A 137 -5.00 10.34 -9.67
C ARG A 137 -5.40 9.03 -9.02
N MET A 138 -6.35 9.06 -8.12
CA MET A 138 -6.90 7.84 -7.52
C MET A 138 -7.83 7.08 -8.46
N GLY A 139 -8.10 7.62 -9.65
CA GLY A 139 -8.98 6.97 -10.60
C GLY A 139 -10.45 7.29 -10.39
N ILE A 140 -10.77 8.21 -9.51
CA ILE A 140 -12.14 8.66 -9.30
C ILE A 140 -12.46 9.67 -10.42
N SER A 141 -13.46 9.37 -11.24
CA SER A 141 -13.79 10.27 -12.33
C SER A 141 -14.36 11.58 -11.81
N SER A 142 -13.79 12.67 -12.32
CA SER A 142 -14.26 13.99 -12.05
C SER A 142 -15.16 14.40 -13.20
N PRO A 143 -16.34 14.87 -12.93
CA PRO A 143 -17.20 15.37 -13.99
C PRO A 143 -16.57 16.58 -14.62
N GLN A 144 -16.10 16.82 -15.61
CA GLN A 144 -15.43 17.87 -16.17
C GLN A 144 -14.37 18.00 -16.72
N ASN A 145 -14.53 18.02 -16.71
CA ASN A 145 -13.62 18.38 -17.09
C ASN A 145 -13.27 18.89 -17.81
N GLU A 146 -13.62 18.85 -17.76
CA GLU A 146 -13.16 19.38 -18.21
C GLU A 146 -12.89 20.11 -18.77
N SER A 147 -13.34 20.24 -18.83
CA SER A 147 -12.99 21.03 -19.21
C SER A 147 -12.66 21.69 -19.54
N ASN A 148 -12.84 21.72 -19.58
CA ASN A 148 -12.36 22.45 -19.85
C ASN A 148 -12.02 23.05 -20.20
N PRO A 149 -12.03 22.99 -20.35
CA PRO A 149 -11.57 23.72 -20.69
C PRO A 149 -11.53 24.36 -21.23
N THR A 150 -11.58 24.10 -21.22
CA THR A 150 -11.42 24.77 -21.58
C THR A 150 -11.51 25.38 -22.01
N THR A 151 -11.64 25.16 -22.06
CA THR A 151 -11.67 25.78 -22.36
C THR A 151 -11.67 26.45 -22.70
N SER A 152 -11.82 26.32 -22.80
CA SER A 152 -11.71 27.03 -23.08
C SER A 152 -11.65 27.65 -23.52
N ASP A 153 -11.65 27.43 -23.51
CA ASP A 153 -11.50 28.07 -23.93
C ASP A 153 -11.64 28.41 -24.50
N ARG A 154 -11.91 27.95 -24.71
CA ARG A 154 -11.91 28.47 -25.23
C ARG A 154 -12.01 29.03 -25.77
#